data_79abb23115172bbd5cb8ce0dd027ae48
#
_entry.id   79abb23115172bbd5cb8ce0dd027ae48
#
_cell.length_a   1.000
_cell.length_b   1.000
_cell.length_c   1.000
_cell.angle_alpha   90.00
_cell.angle_beta   90.00
_cell.angle_gamma   90.00
#
_symmetry.space_group_name_H-M   'P 1'
#
loop_
_entity.id
_entity.type
_entity.pdbx_description
1 polymer ?
#
loop_
_entity_poly.entity_id
_entity_poly.type
_entity_poly.pdbx_seq_one_letter_code
_entity_poly.pdbx_strand_id
1 'polypeptide(L)'
;MPRASTNGIELEYETFGDPHAAPLLLIAGLGAQMLSWDEDFCRLLAGRGFRVIRFDNRDAGLSTWMAEPYTLDVMAGDAAGLLEALGLRAAHVVGASMGGFIAQLVALNHPDRVLTLTSIMSGPNGEDHVQPTAEGRAVLLAPAPETREGRIELGLWAKQKLLGPADPFDESYERARIAQAVDRAYNPAGFVRQLQAIAAAQGRLARLSSLRIPTLVVHGDADILVPVENGRNVAAAVPGARLVEVEGMGHDLPKRVWPLVADEIAALARQAATAC
;
A
#
# COMPACT_ATOMS: atom_id res chain seq x y z
N MET A 1 -16.29 -9.59 -8.75
CA MET A 1 -15.68 -8.28 -8.93
C MET A 1 -15.14 -8.16 -10.35
N PRO A 2 -15.02 -6.96 -10.93
CA PRO A 2 -14.51 -6.78 -12.28
C PRO A 2 -13.00 -7.04 -12.36
N ARG A 3 -12.53 -7.36 -13.57
CA ARG A 3 -11.11 -7.54 -13.89
C ARG A 3 -10.69 -6.60 -15.00
N ALA A 4 -9.44 -6.20 -14.99
CA ALA A 4 -8.82 -5.38 -16.01
C ALA A 4 -7.55 -6.08 -16.52
N SER A 5 -7.42 -6.13 -17.85
CA SER A 5 -6.22 -6.71 -18.50
C SER A 5 -5.14 -5.64 -18.63
N THR A 6 -3.95 -5.91 -18.12
CA THR A 6 -2.76 -5.06 -18.24
C THR A 6 -1.49 -5.89 -18.22
N ASN A 7 -0.45 -5.52 -18.96
CA ASN A 7 0.85 -6.19 -18.98
C ASN A 7 0.79 -7.73 -19.12
N GLY A 8 -0.21 -8.24 -19.86
CA GLY A 8 -0.40 -9.67 -20.06
C GLY A 8 -0.97 -10.42 -18.85
N ILE A 9 -1.50 -9.73 -17.87
CA ILE A 9 -2.16 -10.28 -16.68
C ILE A 9 -3.55 -9.68 -16.48
N GLU A 10 -4.36 -10.33 -15.65
CA GLU A 10 -5.66 -9.85 -15.19
C GLU A 10 -5.52 -9.37 -13.75
N LEU A 11 -5.94 -8.13 -13.49
CA LEU A 11 -6.03 -7.55 -12.13
C LEU A 11 -7.48 -7.47 -11.70
N GLU A 12 -7.79 -8.08 -10.55
CA GLU A 12 -9.08 -7.93 -9.89
C GLU A 12 -9.12 -6.57 -9.18
N TYR A 13 -10.20 -5.81 -9.35
CA TYR A 13 -10.33 -4.49 -8.73
C TYR A 13 -11.75 -4.21 -8.26
N GLU A 14 -11.91 -3.16 -7.47
CA GLU A 14 -13.19 -2.65 -6.99
C GLU A 14 -13.15 -1.12 -6.93
N THR A 15 -14.31 -0.48 -7.08
CA THR A 15 -14.41 0.98 -7.06
C THR A 15 -15.48 1.47 -6.09
N PHE A 16 -15.24 2.64 -5.46
CA PHE A 16 -16.17 3.30 -4.56
C PHE A 16 -16.32 4.77 -4.95
N GLY A 17 -17.50 5.34 -4.70
CA GLY A 17 -17.78 6.74 -4.99
C GLY A 17 -18.29 7.01 -6.40
N ASP A 18 -18.39 8.29 -6.75
CA ASP A 18 -18.86 8.73 -8.07
C ASP A 18 -17.85 8.35 -9.16
N PRO A 19 -18.24 7.67 -10.24
CA PRO A 19 -17.36 7.32 -11.34
C PRO A 19 -16.73 8.53 -12.06
N HIS A 20 -17.30 9.73 -11.90
CA HIS A 20 -16.79 10.97 -12.49
C HIS A 20 -15.92 11.79 -11.53
N ALA A 21 -15.80 11.37 -10.27
CA ALA A 21 -14.94 12.03 -9.29
C ALA A 21 -13.46 11.80 -9.59
N ALA A 22 -12.59 12.60 -8.95
CA ALA A 22 -11.13 12.48 -9.08
C ALA A 22 -10.66 11.07 -8.72
N PRO A 23 -9.93 10.38 -9.61
CA PRO A 23 -9.50 9.00 -9.36
C PRO A 23 -8.42 8.93 -8.29
N LEU A 24 -8.57 7.97 -7.37
CA LEU A 24 -7.62 7.66 -6.31
C LEU A 24 -7.34 6.17 -6.30
N LEU A 25 -6.08 5.78 -6.55
CA LEU A 25 -5.62 4.39 -6.62
C LEU A 25 -4.96 3.98 -5.32
N LEU A 26 -5.45 2.89 -4.71
CA LEU A 26 -4.93 2.30 -3.49
C LEU A 26 -4.11 1.05 -3.79
N ILE A 27 -2.82 1.04 -3.44
CA ILE A 27 -1.88 -0.07 -3.67
C ILE A 27 -1.59 -0.76 -2.34
N ALA A 28 -1.93 -2.04 -2.24
CA ALA A 28 -1.77 -2.84 -1.03
C ALA A 28 -0.32 -3.30 -0.79
N GLY A 29 -0.02 -3.69 0.46
CA GLY A 29 1.28 -4.17 0.91
C GLY A 29 1.60 -5.61 0.49
N LEU A 30 2.72 -6.13 0.98
CA LEU A 30 3.23 -7.48 0.71
C LEU A 30 2.21 -8.55 1.12
N GLY A 31 1.86 -9.42 0.16
CA GLY A 31 0.93 -10.53 0.36
C GLY A 31 -0.52 -10.12 0.63
N ALA A 32 -0.77 -8.82 0.76
CA ALA A 32 -2.09 -8.31 1.08
C ALA A 32 -2.99 -8.28 -0.16
N GLN A 33 -4.23 -8.70 0.03
CA GLN A 33 -5.30 -8.51 -0.94
C GLN A 33 -5.86 -7.08 -0.85
N MET A 34 -6.59 -6.62 -1.86
CA MET A 34 -7.26 -5.31 -1.84
C MET A 34 -8.19 -5.13 -0.63
N LEU A 35 -8.63 -6.23 0.02
CA LEU A 35 -9.43 -6.20 1.24
C LEU A 35 -8.68 -5.61 2.45
N SER A 36 -7.35 -5.47 2.38
CA SER A 36 -6.58 -4.75 3.41
C SER A 36 -6.95 -3.26 3.48
N TRP A 37 -7.36 -2.69 2.37
CA TRP A 37 -8.04 -1.40 2.32
C TRP A 37 -9.51 -1.60 2.67
N ASP A 38 -9.86 -1.38 3.93
CA ASP A 38 -11.21 -1.59 4.46
C ASP A 38 -12.25 -0.80 3.65
N GLU A 39 -13.45 -1.38 3.46
CA GLU A 39 -14.52 -0.72 2.71
C GLU A 39 -14.96 0.60 3.32
N ASP A 40 -15.00 0.67 4.66
CA ASP A 40 -15.39 1.90 5.34
C ASP A 40 -14.34 3.00 5.14
N PHE A 41 -13.04 2.65 5.09
CA PHE A 41 -12.00 3.60 4.70
C PHE A 41 -12.12 4.03 3.23
N CYS A 42 -12.41 3.09 2.32
CA CYS A 42 -12.67 3.43 0.92
C CYS A 42 -13.90 4.36 0.77
N ARG A 43 -14.98 4.09 1.52
CA ARG A 43 -16.18 4.95 1.55
C ARG A 43 -15.89 6.32 2.16
N LEU A 44 -15.02 6.37 3.18
CA LEU A 44 -14.58 7.64 3.77
C LEU A 44 -13.83 8.51 2.75
N LEU A 45 -12.91 7.92 1.98
CA LEU A 45 -12.22 8.60 0.87
C LEU A 45 -13.20 9.02 -0.23
N ALA A 46 -14.15 8.16 -0.60
CA ALA A 46 -15.20 8.50 -1.55
C ALA A 46 -16.04 9.69 -1.07
N GLY A 47 -16.36 9.76 0.22
CA GLY A 47 -17.00 10.90 0.86
C GLY A 47 -16.18 12.20 0.84
N ARG A 48 -14.86 12.12 0.57
CA ARG A 48 -13.98 13.28 0.34
C ARG A 48 -13.91 13.71 -1.12
N GLY A 49 -14.72 13.10 -2.00
CA GLY A 49 -14.84 13.47 -3.41
C GLY A 49 -13.94 12.67 -4.35
N PHE A 50 -13.55 11.46 -3.98
CA PHE A 50 -12.74 10.59 -4.83
C PHE A 50 -13.55 9.43 -5.43
N ARG A 51 -13.19 9.06 -6.68
CA ARG A 51 -13.42 7.73 -7.21
C ARG A 51 -12.29 6.83 -6.72
N VAL A 52 -12.52 6.09 -5.67
CA VAL A 52 -11.51 5.20 -5.05
C VAL A 52 -11.44 3.89 -5.81
N ILE A 53 -10.24 3.44 -6.12
CA ILE A 53 -9.94 2.18 -6.81
C ILE A 53 -9.00 1.40 -5.91
N ARG A 54 -9.40 0.20 -5.46
CA ARG A 54 -8.53 -0.79 -4.81
C ARG A 54 -8.41 -2.02 -5.69
N PHE A 55 -7.26 -2.66 -5.70
CA PHE A 55 -7.02 -3.83 -6.53
C PHE A 55 -6.08 -4.83 -5.86
N ASP A 56 -6.18 -6.08 -6.27
CA ASP A 56 -5.20 -7.11 -5.91
C ASP A 56 -3.97 -6.95 -6.80
N ASN A 57 -2.79 -6.79 -6.19
CA ASN A 57 -1.53 -6.86 -6.93
C ASN A 57 -1.37 -8.23 -7.61
N ARG A 58 -0.50 -8.36 -8.64
CA ARG A 58 -0.09 -9.67 -9.13
C ARG A 58 0.31 -10.57 -7.97
N ASP A 59 -0.03 -11.84 -8.04
CA ASP A 59 0.19 -12.85 -6.99
C ASP A 59 -0.64 -12.68 -5.71
N ALA A 60 -1.50 -11.68 -5.63
CA ALA A 60 -2.40 -11.50 -4.49
C ALA A 60 -3.86 -11.71 -4.90
N GLY A 61 -4.67 -12.19 -3.97
CA GLY A 61 -6.12 -12.33 -4.14
C GLY A 61 -6.52 -13.08 -5.40
N LEU A 62 -7.39 -12.46 -6.19
CA LEU A 62 -7.95 -13.04 -7.41
C LEU A 62 -7.30 -12.50 -8.70
N SER A 63 -6.26 -11.68 -8.58
CA SER A 63 -5.41 -11.30 -9.70
C SER A 63 -4.53 -12.46 -10.17
N THR A 64 -3.94 -12.36 -11.35
CA THR A 64 -3.12 -13.41 -11.95
C THR A 64 -1.98 -13.82 -11.01
N TRP A 65 -1.85 -15.12 -10.79
CA TRP A 65 -0.73 -15.73 -10.09
C TRP A 65 0.38 -16.06 -11.09
N MET A 66 1.60 -15.65 -10.75
CA MET A 66 2.75 -15.76 -11.65
C MET A 66 3.49 -17.08 -11.45
N ALA A 67 4.13 -17.57 -12.52
CA ALA A 67 5.07 -18.68 -12.44
C ALA A 67 6.51 -18.19 -12.21
N GLU A 68 6.86 -17.05 -12.81
CA GLU A 68 8.21 -16.51 -12.84
C GLU A 68 8.38 -15.32 -11.89
N PRO A 69 9.60 -15.07 -11.38
CA PRO A 69 9.93 -13.87 -10.61
C PRO A 69 9.70 -12.59 -11.43
N TYR A 70 9.50 -11.49 -10.73
CA TYR A 70 9.33 -10.16 -11.28
C TYR A 70 9.92 -9.10 -10.34
N THR A 71 9.89 -7.84 -10.74
CA THR A 71 10.41 -6.72 -9.96
C THR A 71 9.29 -5.79 -9.48
N LEU A 72 9.60 -4.91 -8.52
CA LEU A 72 8.67 -3.84 -8.12
C LEU A 72 8.38 -2.87 -9.28
N ASP A 73 9.31 -2.67 -10.23
CA ASP A 73 9.07 -1.85 -11.42
C ASP A 73 8.00 -2.46 -12.33
N VAL A 74 7.97 -3.78 -12.45
CA VAL A 74 6.90 -4.48 -13.18
C VAL A 74 5.55 -4.26 -12.49
N MET A 75 5.50 -4.32 -11.14
CA MET A 75 4.27 -4.05 -10.37
C MET A 75 3.83 -2.57 -10.49
N ALA A 76 4.78 -1.65 -10.60
CA ALA A 76 4.47 -0.25 -10.87
C ALA A 76 3.87 -0.07 -12.28
N GLY A 77 4.38 -0.80 -13.27
CA GLY A 77 3.79 -0.88 -14.60
C GLY A 77 2.36 -1.43 -14.60
N ASP A 78 2.06 -2.42 -13.74
CA ASP A 78 0.70 -2.95 -13.58
C ASP A 78 -0.26 -1.90 -13.04
N ALA A 79 0.16 -1.15 -12.01
CA ALA A 79 -0.66 -0.09 -11.43
C ALA A 79 -0.94 1.04 -12.43
N ALA A 80 0.06 1.44 -13.21
CA ALA A 80 -0.09 2.41 -14.29
C ALA A 80 -1.00 1.88 -15.42
N GLY A 81 -0.83 0.62 -15.80
CA GLY A 81 -1.64 -0.04 -16.82
C GLY A 81 -3.09 -0.29 -16.38
N LEU A 82 -3.33 -0.49 -15.08
CA LEU A 82 -4.70 -0.55 -14.55
C LEU A 82 -5.43 0.78 -14.79
N LEU A 83 -4.79 1.92 -14.54
CA LEU A 83 -5.38 3.23 -14.84
C LEU A 83 -5.72 3.36 -16.32
N GLU A 84 -4.83 2.91 -17.19
CA GLU A 84 -5.06 2.91 -18.66
C GLU A 84 -6.24 2.02 -19.05
N ALA A 85 -6.31 0.80 -18.54
CA ALA A 85 -7.40 -0.14 -18.81
C ALA A 85 -8.76 0.38 -18.32
N LEU A 86 -8.77 1.25 -17.30
CA LEU A 86 -9.96 1.93 -16.79
C LEU A 86 -10.28 3.24 -17.51
N GLY A 87 -9.53 3.61 -18.56
CA GLY A 87 -9.69 4.85 -19.30
C GLY A 87 -9.32 6.11 -18.51
N LEU A 88 -8.49 5.97 -17.46
CA LEU A 88 -8.06 7.05 -16.60
C LEU A 88 -6.68 7.55 -17.00
N ARG A 89 -6.55 8.84 -17.23
CA ARG A 89 -5.27 9.46 -17.61
C ARG A 89 -4.27 9.43 -16.46
N ALA A 90 -4.70 9.86 -15.28
CA ALA A 90 -3.87 9.94 -14.07
C ALA A 90 -4.74 9.78 -12.82
N ALA A 91 -4.12 9.47 -11.68
CA ALA A 91 -4.80 9.34 -10.39
C ALA A 91 -3.95 9.91 -9.24
N HIS A 92 -4.60 10.18 -8.12
CA HIS A 92 -3.93 10.30 -6.83
C HIS A 92 -3.51 8.89 -6.41
N VAL A 93 -2.20 8.64 -6.23
CA VAL A 93 -1.68 7.30 -5.95
C VAL A 93 -1.31 7.19 -4.48
N VAL A 94 -1.92 6.23 -3.80
CA VAL A 94 -1.71 5.94 -2.37
C VAL A 94 -1.22 4.51 -2.23
N GLY A 95 -0.09 4.32 -1.57
CA GLY A 95 0.45 2.99 -1.31
C GLY A 95 0.85 2.80 0.14
N ALA A 96 0.55 1.61 0.69
CA ALA A 96 0.94 1.23 2.03
C ALA A 96 2.01 0.13 2.02
N SER A 97 3.07 0.27 2.83
CA SER A 97 4.16 -0.72 2.93
C SER A 97 4.80 -0.99 1.57
N MET A 98 4.85 -2.24 1.07
CA MET A 98 5.25 -2.56 -0.30
C MET A 98 4.48 -1.73 -1.34
N GLY A 99 3.20 -1.47 -1.10
CA GLY A 99 2.39 -0.59 -1.97
C GLY A 99 2.94 0.83 -2.06
N GLY A 100 3.57 1.34 -0.99
CA GLY A 100 4.29 2.61 -1.00
C GLY A 100 5.57 2.55 -1.84
N PHE A 101 6.32 1.43 -1.82
CA PHE A 101 7.45 1.23 -2.73
C PHE A 101 6.98 1.27 -4.19
N ILE A 102 5.86 0.59 -4.49
CA ILE A 102 5.27 0.57 -5.83
C ILE A 102 4.77 1.97 -6.22
N ALA A 103 4.06 2.68 -5.33
CA ALA A 103 3.55 4.03 -5.58
C ALA A 103 4.67 5.03 -5.93
N GLN A 104 5.81 4.96 -5.21
CA GLN A 104 7.02 5.74 -5.52
C GLN A 104 7.55 5.41 -6.92
N LEU A 105 7.57 4.13 -7.31
CA LEU A 105 8.02 3.70 -8.63
C LEU A 105 7.03 4.11 -9.72
N VAL A 106 5.72 4.10 -9.46
CA VAL A 106 4.72 4.68 -10.40
C VAL A 106 5.03 6.16 -10.63
N ALA A 107 5.28 6.91 -9.57
CA ALA A 107 5.60 8.33 -9.67
C ALA A 107 6.92 8.61 -10.43
N LEU A 108 7.93 7.75 -10.27
CA LEU A 108 9.23 7.88 -10.92
C LEU A 108 9.24 7.42 -12.38
N ASN A 109 8.54 6.33 -12.69
CA ASN A 109 8.59 5.68 -14.00
C ASN A 109 7.43 6.08 -14.91
N HIS A 110 6.32 6.54 -14.33
CA HIS A 110 5.08 6.93 -15.02
C HIS A 110 4.55 8.27 -14.49
N PRO A 111 5.36 9.35 -14.48
CA PRO A 111 5.00 10.63 -13.83
C PRO A 111 3.70 11.23 -14.37
N ASP A 112 3.38 11.03 -15.64
CA ASP A 112 2.14 11.51 -16.27
C ASP A 112 0.88 10.77 -15.78
N ARG A 113 1.04 9.70 -15.03
CA ARG A 113 -0.04 8.91 -14.44
C ARG A 113 -0.33 9.28 -12.98
N VAL A 114 0.45 10.19 -12.37
CA VAL A 114 0.36 10.50 -10.94
C VAL A 114 0.07 11.98 -10.71
N LEU A 115 -1.09 12.26 -10.11
CA LEU A 115 -1.47 13.61 -9.69
C LEU A 115 -0.82 13.98 -8.35
N THR A 116 -0.83 13.08 -7.40
CA THR A 116 -0.16 13.18 -6.09
C THR A 116 0.32 11.81 -5.64
N LEU A 117 1.36 11.78 -4.83
CA LEU A 117 1.88 10.57 -4.18
C LEU A 117 1.58 10.59 -2.69
N THR A 118 0.97 9.53 -2.16
CA THR A 118 0.90 9.28 -0.70
C THR A 118 1.58 7.96 -0.38
N SER A 119 2.60 8.02 0.47
CA SER A 119 3.40 6.86 0.93
C SER A 119 3.11 6.62 2.41
N ILE A 120 2.45 5.50 2.74
CA ILE A 120 2.03 5.17 4.11
C ILE A 120 2.90 4.02 4.62
N MET A 121 3.48 4.14 5.84
CA MET A 121 4.31 3.10 6.50
C MET A 121 5.28 2.40 5.52
N SER A 122 6.02 3.19 4.75
CA SER A 122 6.88 2.72 3.66
C SER A 122 8.24 3.41 3.69
N GLY A 123 9.13 3.07 2.77
CA GLY A 123 10.50 3.58 2.78
C GLY A 123 11.13 3.67 1.39
N PRO A 124 12.44 3.96 1.31
CA PRO A 124 13.15 4.10 0.05
C PRO A 124 13.56 2.77 -0.59
N ASN A 125 13.52 1.66 0.18
CA ASN A 125 13.98 0.32 -0.18
C ASN A 125 15.51 0.23 -0.46
N GLY A 126 15.99 -0.99 -0.76
CA GLY A 126 17.40 -1.27 -1.04
C GLY A 126 18.34 -0.88 0.11
N GLU A 127 19.53 -0.41 -0.23
CA GLU A 127 20.57 0.03 0.72
C GLU A 127 20.18 1.25 1.56
N ASP A 128 19.24 2.05 1.07
CA ASP A 128 18.74 3.22 1.79
C ASP A 128 17.72 2.86 2.90
N HIS A 129 17.32 1.58 2.98
CA HIS A 129 16.24 1.13 3.87
C HIS A 129 16.72 0.80 5.27
N VAL A 130 16.14 1.45 6.28
CA VAL A 130 16.35 1.07 7.70
C VAL A 130 15.62 -0.24 7.97
N GLN A 131 16.39 -1.23 8.42
CA GLN A 131 15.93 -2.61 8.56
C GLN A 131 14.87 -2.77 9.67
N PRO A 132 13.97 -3.76 9.55
CA PRO A 132 13.02 -4.11 10.61
C PRO A 132 13.72 -4.39 11.94
N THR A 133 13.02 -4.13 13.04
CA THR A 133 13.45 -4.62 14.36
C THR A 133 13.48 -6.15 14.37
N ALA A 134 14.12 -6.75 15.39
CA ALA A 134 14.13 -8.21 15.54
C ALA A 134 12.70 -8.79 15.59
N GLU A 135 11.77 -8.10 16.28
CA GLU A 135 10.37 -8.49 16.37
C GLU A 135 9.65 -8.34 15.02
N GLY A 136 9.80 -7.21 14.32
CA GLY A 136 9.24 -7.00 12.99
C GLY A 136 9.73 -8.02 11.98
N ARG A 137 11.02 -8.38 12.05
CA ARG A 137 11.59 -9.44 11.21
C ARG A 137 10.99 -10.81 11.52
N ALA A 138 10.74 -11.13 12.81
CA ALA A 138 10.11 -12.37 13.20
C ALA A 138 8.67 -12.48 12.67
N VAL A 139 7.92 -11.36 12.63
CA VAL A 139 6.60 -11.30 12.01
C VAL A 139 6.69 -11.54 10.51
N LEU A 140 7.60 -10.83 9.82
CA LEU A 140 7.76 -10.92 8.37
C LEU A 140 8.12 -12.34 7.88
N LEU A 141 8.96 -13.05 8.64
CA LEU A 141 9.51 -14.34 8.27
C LEU A 141 8.83 -15.52 8.98
N ALA A 142 7.69 -15.28 9.64
CA ALA A 142 6.95 -16.35 10.30
C ALA A 142 6.49 -17.41 9.28
N PRO A 143 6.71 -18.70 9.58
CA PRO A 143 6.36 -19.76 8.65
C PRO A 143 4.85 -19.83 8.42
N ALA A 144 4.44 -19.98 7.16
CA ALA A 144 3.04 -20.06 6.78
C ALA A 144 2.45 -21.42 7.21
N PRO A 145 1.37 -21.45 8.02
CA PRO A 145 0.71 -22.70 8.42
C PRO A 145 -0.02 -23.36 7.26
N GLU A 146 -0.10 -24.70 7.29
CA GLU A 146 -0.80 -25.47 6.27
C GLU A 146 -2.33 -25.39 6.39
N THR A 147 -2.85 -25.29 7.64
CA THR A 147 -4.28 -25.30 7.89
C THR A 147 -4.90 -23.91 7.78
N ARG A 148 -6.17 -23.85 7.38
CA ARG A 148 -6.96 -22.61 7.36
C ARG A 148 -6.92 -21.88 8.69
N GLU A 149 -7.19 -22.59 9.78
CA GLU A 149 -7.23 -22.00 11.12
C GLU A 149 -5.85 -21.50 11.55
N GLY A 150 -4.80 -22.27 11.28
CA GLY A 150 -3.43 -21.80 11.55
C GLY A 150 -3.09 -20.51 10.83
N ARG A 151 -3.55 -20.33 9.59
CA ARG A 151 -3.37 -19.06 8.81
C ARG A 151 -4.10 -17.90 9.46
N ILE A 152 -5.29 -18.13 9.97
CA ILE A 152 -6.06 -17.12 10.69
C ILE A 152 -5.33 -16.73 11.98
N GLU A 153 -4.87 -17.70 12.76
CA GLU A 153 -4.13 -17.45 14.01
C GLU A 153 -2.81 -16.72 13.76
N LEU A 154 -2.06 -17.10 12.72
CA LEU A 154 -0.86 -16.37 12.31
C LEU A 154 -1.19 -14.92 11.92
N GLY A 155 -2.26 -14.70 11.19
CA GLY A 155 -2.71 -13.37 10.80
C GLY A 155 -3.08 -12.50 12.01
N LEU A 156 -3.80 -13.07 12.99
CA LEU A 156 -4.15 -12.39 14.24
C LEU A 156 -2.91 -12.03 15.05
N TRP A 157 -2.00 -12.99 15.22
CA TRP A 157 -0.74 -12.75 15.91
C TRP A 157 0.08 -11.65 15.24
N ALA A 158 0.24 -11.70 13.91
CA ALA A 158 0.95 -10.68 13.16
C ALA A 158 0.29 -9.30 13.29
N LYS A 159 -1.04 -9.25 13.17
CA LYS A 159 -1.82 -8.02 13.31
C LYS A 159 -1.65 -7.40 14.70
N GLN A 160 -1.74 -8.20 15.75
CA GLN A 160 -1.54 -7.74 17.13
C GLN A 160 -0.14 -7.16 17.37
N LYS A 161 0.90 -7.76 16.73
CA LYS A 161 2.29 -7.27 16.81
C LYS A 161 2.51 -5.98 16.05
N LEU A 162 1.82 -5.81 14.94
CA LEU A 162 2.03 -4.68 14.01
C LEU A 162 1.13 -3.47 14.30
N LEU A 163 0.06 -3.62 15.07
CA LEU A 163 -0.95 -2.58 15.29
C LEU A 163 -0.39 -1.30 15.95
N GLY A 164 0.53 -1.46 16.89
CA GLY A 164 1.07 -0.36 17.69
C GLY A 164 0.35 -0.16 19.03
N PRO A 165 1.00 0.50 20.00
CA PRO A 165 0.53 0.58 21.38
C PRO A 165 -0.67 1.51 21.59
N ALA A 166 -0.94 2.45 20.69
CA ALA A 166 -2.03 3.41 20.85
C ALA A 166 -3.41 2.88 20.44
N ASP A 167 -3.46 1.70 19.81
CA ASP A 167 -4.69 1.16 19.25
C ASP A 167 -5.11 -0.14 19.94
N PRO A 168 -6.38 -0.25 20.37
CA PRO A 168 -6.88 -1.47 20.96
C PRO A 168 -7.00 -2.57 19.90
N PHE A 169 -6.60 -3.79 20.25
CA PHE A 169 -6.75 -4.95 19.39
C PHE A 169 -8.16 -5.52 19.50
N ASP A 170 -8.97 -5.40 18.46
CA ASP A 170 -10.28 -6.02 18.34
C ASP A 170 -10.14 -7.38 17.64
N GLU A 171 -9.92 -8.44 18.41
CA GLU A 171 -9.72 -9.77 17.88
C GLU A 171 -10.89 -10.26 17.03
N SER A 172 -12.13 -9.98 17.42
CA SER A 172 -13.31 -10.48 16.71
C SER A 172 -13.43 -9.84 15.32
N TYR A 173 -13.18 -8.56 15.23
CA TYR A 173 -13.16 -7.82 13.97
C TYR A 173 -12.02 -8.28 13.05
N GLU A 174 -10.80 -8.39 13.59
CA GLU A 174 -9.65 -8.81 12.81
C GLU A 174 -9.75 -10.27 12.37
N ARG A 175 -10.26 -11.16 13.22
CA ARG A 175 -10.50 -12.57 12.88
C ARG A 175 -11.46 -12.69 11.68
N ALA A 176 -12.54 -11.94 11.68
CA ALA A 176 -13.50 -11.97 10.57
C ALA A 176 -12.86 -11.50 9.24
N ARG A 177 -12.07 -10.42 9.27
CA ARG A 177 -11.38 -9.88 8.09
C ARG A 177 -10.31 -10.84 7.57
N ILE A 178 -9.49 -11.39 8.47
CA ILE A 178 -8.43 -12.34 8.11
C ILE A 178 -9.05 -13.63 7.55
N ALA A 179 -10.10 -14.16 8.19
CA ALA A 179 -10.82 -15.34 7.69
C ALA A 179 -11.38 -15.10 6.29
N GLN A 180 -12.00 -13.94 6.04
CA GLN A 180 -12.49 -13.55 4.72
C GLN A 180 -11.37 -13.53 3.67
N ALA A 181 -10.21 -12.97 4.00
CA ALA A 181 -9.07 -12.92 3.09
C ALA A 181 -8.49 -14.33 2.82
N VAL A 182 -8.35 -15.17 3.86
CA VAL A 182 -7.87 -16.56 3.74
C VAL A 182 -8.82 -17.39 2.87
N ASP A 183 -10.14 -17.24 3.07
CA ASP A 183 -11.15 -17.98 2.30
C ASP A 183 -11.25 -17.50 0.85
N ARG A 184 -10.97 -16.22 0.59
CA ARG A 184 -11.02 -15.65 -0.75
C ARG A 184 -9.89 -16.15 -1.63
N ALA A 185 -8.65 -16.15 -1.14
CA ALA A 185 -7.48 -16.64 -1.87
C ALA A 185 -6.26 -16.81 -0.96
N TYR A 186 -5.46 -17.83 -1.22
CA TYR A 186 -4.22 -18.08 -0.50
C TYR A 186 -3.11 -18.51 -1.46
N ASN A 187 -2.12 -17.65 -1.67
CA ASN A 187 -0.98 -17.86 -2.58
C ASN A 187 0.36 -17.65 -1.86
N PRO A 188 0.85 -18.64 -1.10
CA PRO A 188 2.13 -18.49 -0.39
C PRO A 188 3.33 -18.33 -1.33
N ALA A 189 3.30 -18.93 -2.53
CA ALA A 189 4.33 -18.74 -3.53
C ALA A 189 4.37 -17.31 -4.07
N GLY A 190 3.20 -16.67 -4.18
CA GLY A 190 3.09 -15.26 -4.54
C GLY A 190 3.69 -14.33 -3.49
N PHE A 191 3.44 -14.60 -2.20
CA PHE A 191 4.09 -13.86 -1.11
C PHE A 191 5.61 -13.92 -1.23
N VAL A 192 6.17 -15.12 -1.50
CA VAL A 192 7.62 -15.29 -1.66
C VAL A 192 8.15 -14.49 -2.86
N ARG A 193 7.48 -14.51 -4.01
CA ARG A 193 7.89 -13.72 -5.19
C ARG A 193 7.84 -12.23 -4.94
N GLN A 194 6.80 -11.73 -4.27
CA GLN A 194 6.73 -10.32 -3.87
C GLN A 194 7.85 -9.95 -2.90
N LEU A 195 8.16 -10.80 -1.92
CA LEU A 195 9.26 -10.58 -0.98
C LEU A 195 10.62 -10.56 -1.71
N GLN A 196 10.82 -11.45 -2.69
CA GLN A 196 12.01 -11.45 -3.56
C GLN A 196 12.11 -10.17 -4.38
N ALA A 197 10.98 -9.66 -4.91
CA ALA A 197 10.96 -8.39 -5.64
C ALA A 197 11.36 -7.21 -4.75
N ILE A 198 10.94 -7.20 -3.47
CA ILE A 198 11.36 -6.21 -2.47
C ILE A 198 12.88 -6.33 -2.22
N ALA A 199 13.37 -7.55 -1.98
CA ALA A 199 14.77 -7.80 -1.65
C ALA A 199 15.73 -7.47 -2.80
N ALA A 200 15.29 -7.63 -4.05
CA ALA A 200 16.06 -7.32 -5.24
C ALA A 200 16.05 -5.83 -5.65
N ALA A 201 15.14 -5.04 -5.07
CA ALA A 201 14.99 -3.64 -5.44
C ALA A 201 16.11 -2.78 -4.84
N GLN A 202 16.64 -1.87 -5.65
CA GLN A 202 17.66 -0.92 -5.25
C GLN A 202 17.08 0.24 -4.44
N GLY A 203 17.93 0.93 -3.68
CA GLY A 203 17.61 2.18 -2.99
C GLY A 203 17.22 3.28 -3.98
N ARG A 204 16.32 4.16 -3.56
CA ARG A 204 15.78 5.17 -4.48
C ARG A 204 15.76 6.60 -3.95
N LEU A 205 16.41 6.90 -2.83
CA LEU A 205 16.44 8.26 -2.28
C LEU A 205 16.94 9.27 -3.30
N ALA A 206 18.04 8.94 -4.00
CA ALA A 206 18.58 9.80 -5.04
C ALA A 206 17.58 10.09 -6.18
N ARG A 207 16.80 9.07 -6.58
CA ARG A 207 15.75 9.24 -7.61
C ARG A 207 14.56 10.04 -7.10
N LEU A 208 14.16 9.83 -5.83
CA LEU A 208 13.05 10.56 -5.20
C LEU A 208 13.28 12.07 -5.17
N SER A 209 14.53 12.53 -5.11
CA SER A 209 14.87 13.97 -5.17
C SER A 209 14.48 14.65 -6.50
N SER A 210 14.24 13.88 -7.54
CA SER A 210 13.79 14.39 -8.83
C SER A 210 12.28 14.58 -8.94
N LEU A 211 11.48 14.04 -8.01
CA LEU A 211 10.03 14.18 -8.03
C LEU A 211 9.61 15.66 -7.88
N ARG A 212 8.57 16.05 -8.62
CA ARG A 212 8.00 17.40 -8.59
C ARG A 212 6.49 17.39 -8.34
N ILE A 213 5.94 16.23 -7.99
CA ILE A 213 4.52 16.08 -7.67
C ILE A 213 4.29 16.29 -6.16
N PRO A 214 3.15 16.84 -5.75
CA PRO A 214 2.80 16.94 -4.33
C PRO A 214 2.85 15.57 -3.67
N THR A 215 3.60 15.47 -2.57
CA THR A 215 3.87 14.20 -1.89
C THR A 215 3.53 14.29 -0.42
N LEU A 216 2.83 13.27 0.09
CA LEU A 216 2.53 13.05 1.49
C LEU A 216 3.19 11.74 1.95
N VAL A 217 3.85 11.80 3.09
CA VAL A 217 4.33 10.62 3.81
C VAL A 217 3.56 10.52 5.12
N VAL A 218 2.96 9.36 5.41
CA VAL A 218 2.29 9.07 6.68
C VAL A 218 3.01 7.88 7.32
N HIS A 219 3.44 8.01 8.57
CA HIS A 219 4.18 6.96 9.23
C HIS A 219 3.90 6.92 10.73
N GLY A 220 3.77 5.71 11.29
CA GLY A 220 3.66 5.52 12.73
C GLY A 220 5.03 5.50 13.40
N ASP A 221 5.17 6.16 14.54
CA ASP A 221 6.43 6.19 15.29
C ASP A 221 6.74 4.88 16.04
N ALA A 222 5.74 4.00 16.16
CA ALA A 222 5.87 2.67 16.76
C ALA A 222 5.97 1.53 15.73
N ASP A 223 6.25 1.84 14.45
CA ASP A 223 6.38 0.83 13.39
C ASP A 223 7.66 -0.01 13.56
N ILE A 224 7.48 -1.28 13.91
CA ILE A 224 8.58 -2.24 14.12
C ILE A 224 9.01 -2.95 12.84
N LEU A 225 8.18 -2.93 11.79
CA LEU A 225 8.44 -3.61 10.52
C LEU A 225 9.13 -2.70 9.50
N VAL A 226 8.67 -1.47 9.38
CA VAL A 226 9.33 -0.42 8.59
C VAL A 226 9.54 0.78 9.53
N PRO A 227 10.68 0.86 10.24
CA PRO A 227 10.93 1.93 11.20
C PRO A 227 10.67 3.32 10.62
N VAL A 228 10.14 4.24 11.45
CA VAL A 228 9.70 5.58 11.03
C VAL A 228 10.78 6.40 10.31
N GLU A 229 12.04 6.11 10.56
CA GLU A 229 13.20 6.71 9.86
C GLU A 229 13.10 6.53 8.35
N ASN A 230 12.50 5.43 7.88
CA ASN A 230 12.27 5.20 6.46
C ASN A 230 11.31 6.25 5.86
N GLY A 231 10.24 6.57 6.58
CA GLY A 231 9.31 7.64 6.19
C GLY A 231 9.96 9.01 6.22
N ARG A 232 10.74 9.30 7.27
CA ARG A 232 11.53 10.54 7.40
C ARG A 232 12.49 10.71 6.23
N ASN A 233 13.21 9.64 5.86
CA ASN A 233 14.16 9.65 4.74
C ASN A 233 13.44 9.93 3.40
N VAL A 234 12.29 9.30 3.16
CA VAL A 234 11.47 9.58 1.95
C VAL A 234 11.00 11.03 1.93
N ALA A 235 10.46 11.53 3.05
CA ALA A 235 9.98 12.91 3.13
C ALA A 235 11.11 13.94 2.94
N ALA A 236 12.29 13.66 3.51
CA ALA A 236 13.45 14.53 3.33
C ALA A 236 14.00 14.52 1.90
N ALA A 237 13.89 13.39 1.20
CA ALA A 237 14.41 13.25 -0.17
C ALA A 237 13.49 13.92 -1.22
N VAL A 238 12.18 13.91 -1.05
CA VAL A 238 11.23 14.47 -2.03
C VAL A 238 11.04 15.97 -1.76
N PRO A 239 11.38 16.86 -2.71
CA PRO A 239 11.23 18.30 -2.53
C PRO A 239 9.78 18.70 -2.25
N GLY A 240 9.54 19.39 -1.13
CA GLY A 240 8.22 19.86 -0.73
C GLY A 240 7.28 18.76 -0.20
N ALA A 241 7.78 17.56 0.05
CA ALA A 241 7.00 16.52 0.69
C ALA A 241 6.60 16.91 2.12
N ARG A 242 5.38 16.54 2.50
CA ARG A 242 4.88 16.68 3.87
C ARG A 242 4.94 15.33 4.58
N LEU A 243 5.44 15.33 5.81
CA LEU A 243 5.45 14.18 6.71
C LEU A 243 4.39 14.34 7.79
N VAL A 244 3.60 13.31 8.00
CA VAL A 244 2.69 13.15 9.14
C VAL A 244 3.13 11.93 9.93
N GLU A 245 3.76 12.17 11.08
CA GLU A 245 4.07 11.12 12.04
C GLU A 245 2.88 10.92 12.96
N VAL A 246 2.48 9.66 13.16
CA VAL A 246 1.31 9.31 13.98
C VAL A 246 1.78 8.59 15.23
N GLU A 247 1.56 9.25 16.37
CA GLU A 247 1.96 8.74 17.69
C GLU A 247 1.29 7.38 17.99
N GLY A 248 2.12 6.42 18.38
CA GLY A 248 1.72 5.08 18.80
C GLY A 248 1.13 4.20 17.68
N MET A 249 1.14 4.64 16.43
CA MET A 249 0.75 3.80 15.29
C MET A 249 1.92 2.88 14.92
N GLY A 250 1.62 1.60 14.75
CA GLY A 250 2.57 0.60 14.25
C GLY A 250 2.54 0.46 12.72
N HIS A 251 2.85 -0.75 12.24
CA HIS A 251 2.78 -1.09 10.82
C HIS A 251 1.35 -1.52 10.43
N ASP A 252 0.41 -0.66 10.68
CA ASP A 252 -1.01 -0.84 10.40
C ASP A 252 -1.70 0.51 10.15
N LEU A 253 -2.89 0.48 9.55
CA LEU A 253 -3.75 1.65 9.37
C LEU A 253 -5.03 1.49 10.21
N PRO A 254 -4.97 1.72 11.54
CA PRO A 254 -6.10 1.51 12.43
C PRO A 254 -7.21 2.55 12.21
N LYS A 255 -8.45 2.20 12.56
CA LYS A 255 -9.65 3.05 12.36
C LYS A 255 -9.50 4.45 12.94
N ARG A 256 -8.78 4.58 14.06
CA ARG A 256 -8.50 5.86 14.74
C ARG A 256 -7.87 6.89 13.80
N VAL A 257 -6.97 6.44 12.91
CA VAL A 257 -6.22 7.34 12.03
C VAL A 257 -6.87 7.57 10.67
N TRP A 258 -7.93 6.84 10.32
CA TRP A 258 -8.59 6.98 9.03
C TRP A 258 -9.06 8.40 8.71
N PRO A 259 -9.74 9.13 9.63
CA PRO A 259 -10.15 10.51 9.35
C PRO A 259 -8.95 11.42 9.04
N LEU A 260 -7.89 11.33 9.85
CA LEU A 260 -6.67 12.10 9.64
C LEU A 260 -6.08 11.82 8.25
N VAL A 261 -5.86 10.54 7.92
CA VAL A 261 -5.24 10.16 6.66
C VAL A 261 -6.11 10.55 5.45
N ALA A 262 -7.43 10.37 5.55
CA ALA A 262 -8.35 10.77 4.48
C ALA A 262 -8.36 12.30 4.26
N ASP A 263 -8.34 13.09 5.36
CA ASP A 263 -8.31 14.55 5.29
C ASP A 263 -6.99 15.06 4.71
N GLU A 264 -5.86 14.43 5.06
CA GLU A 264 -4.53 14.74 4.56
C GLU A 264 -4.40 14.44 3.06
N ILE A 265 -4.89 13.30 2.60
CA ILE A 265 -4.96 12.94 1.17
C ILE A 265 -5.82 13.94 0.41
N ALA A 266 -6.98 14.32 0.95
CA ALA A 266 -7.87 15.30 0.31
C ALA A 266 -7.24 16.71 0.28
N ALA A 267 -6.52 17.11 1.32
CA ALA A 267 -5.79 18.38 1.35
C ALA A 267 -4.68 18.41 0.28
N LEU A 268 -3.90 17.32 0.15
CA LEU A 268 -2.88 17.19 -0.87
C LEU A 268 -3.45 17.27 -2.28
N ALA A 269 -4.59 16.60 -2.54
CA ALA A 269 -5.26 16.63 -3.83
C ALA A 269 -5.73 18.06 -4.20
N ARG A 270 -6.28 18.82 -3.25
CA ARG A 270 -6.66 20.23 -3.48
C ARG A 270 -5.46 21.12 -3.81
N GLN A 271 -4.32 20.91 -3.16
CA GLN A 271 -3.09 21.66 -3.46
C GLN A 271 -2.62 21.39 -4.90
N ALA A 272 -2.67 20.13 -5.36
CA ALA A 272 -2.32 19.78 -6.74
C ALA A 272 -3.22 20.46 -7.77
N ALA A 273 -4.53 20.53 -7.51
CA ALA A 273 -5.49 21.19 -8.41
C ALA A 273 -5.31 22.70 -8.55
N THR A 274 -4.73 23.36 -7.53
CA THR A 274 -4.47 24.83 -7.57
C THR A 274 -3.12 25.18 -8.18
N ALA A 275 -2.22 24.21 -8.39
CA ALA A 275 -0.90 24.40 -8.95
C ALA A 275 -0.83 24.19 -10.48
N CYS A 276 -1.92 23.70 -11.09
CA CYS A 276 -2.12 23.56 -12.54
C CYS A 276 -2.90 24.75 -13.10
#